data_f92639d1424f7c4d167e19479dcd41d0
#
_entry.id   f92639d1424f7c4d167e19479dcd41d0
#
_cell.length_a   1.000
_cell.length_b   1.000
_cell.length_c   1.000
_cell.angle_alpha   90.00
_cell.angle_beta   90.00
_cell.angle_gamma   90.00
#
_symmetry.space_group_name_H-M   'P 1'
#
loop_
_entity.id
_entity.type
_entity.pdbx_description
1 polymer ?
#
loop_
_entity_poly.entity_id
_entity_poly.type
_entity_poly.pdbx_seq_one_letter_code
_entity_poly.pdbx_strand_id
1 'polypeptide(L)'
;HLAGVVAAHTTLPVIGIPIPSGSLNGMDSLLSTVQMPPGIPVATVAIGSSGAKNAAILAVQILATADEGLKQKLSDYKVNMKEEVLVKDAKLNS
;
A
#
# COMPACT_ATOMS: atom_id res chain seq x y z
N HIS A 1 -5.51 -4.30 17.29
CA HIS A 1 -5.92 -3.43 16.19
C HIS A 1 -5.22 -2.07 16.26
N LEU A 2 -3.91 -2.14 16.03
CA LEU A 2 -3.03 -0.97 16.21
C LEU A 2 -3.34 0.16 15.21
N ALA A 3 -3.59 -0.16 13.94
CA ALA A 3 -3.84 0.86 12.91
C ALA A 3 -5.05 1.73 13.26
N GLY A 4 -6.11 1.12 13.79
CA GLY A 4 -7.31 1.85 14.21
C GLY A 4 -7.05 2.78 15.38
N VAL A 5 -6.26 2.35 16.36
CA VAL A 5 -5.89 3.18 17.52
C VAL A 5 -5.06 4.37 17.05
N VAL A 6 -4.08 4.15 16.18
CA VAL A 6 -3.27 5.23 15.62
C VAL A 6 -4.14 6.22 14.84
N ALA A 7 -5.04 5.71 14.00
CA ALA A 7 -5.93 6.57 13.20
C ALA A 7 -6.83 7.45 14.05
N ALA A 8 -7.25 6.95 15.22
CA ALA A 8 -8.10 7.72 16.14
C ALA A 8 -7.34 8.87 16.82
N HIS A 9 -6.02 8.84 16.85
CA HIS A 9 -5.19 9.79 17.59
C HIS A 9 -4.31 10.68 16.70
N THR A 10 -4.53 10.70 15.39
CA THR A 10 -3.74 11.50 14.46
C THR A 10 -4.62 12.07 13.36
N THR A 11 -4.21 13.19 12.78
CA THR A 11 -4.82 13.76 11.57
C THR A 11 -4.07 13.33 10.32
N LEU A 12 -2.95 12.62 10.46
CA LEU A 12 -2.19 12.11 9.32
C LEU A 12 -2.91 10.94 8.66
N PRO A 13 -2.72 10.73 7.35
CA PRO A 13 -3.21 9.51 6.71
C PRO A 13 -2.58 8.27 7.36
N VAL A 14 -3.39 7.26 7.65
CA VAL A 14 -2.93 5.98 8.22
C VAL A 14 -3.17 4.88 7.20
N ILE A 15 -2.13 4.09 6.96
CA ILE A 15 -2.17 2.96 6.04
C ILE A 15 -1.98 1.68 6.85
N GLY A 16 -2.96 0.79 6.79
CA GLY A 16 -2.93 -0.49 7.51
C GLY A 16 -2.52 -1.63 6.58
N ILE A 17 -1.63 -2.48 7.07
CA ILE A 17 -1.15 -3.66 6.35
C ILE A 17 -1.59 -4.89 7.13
N PRO A 18 -2.61 -5.64 6.65
CA PRO A 18 -3.01 -6.85 7.34
C PRO A 18 -1.90 -7.90 7.32
N ILE A 19 -1.69 -8.56 8.45
CA ILE A 19 -0.63 -9.57 8.59
C ILE A 19 -1.22 -10.96 8.33
N PRO A 20 -0.56 -11.82 7.53
CA PRO A 20 -1.04 -13.17 7.27
C PRO A 20 -0.76 -14.08 8.46
N SER A 21 -1.62 -14.04 9.47
CA SER A 21 -1.51 -14.85 10.68
C SER A 21 -2.79 -15.67 10.88
N GLY A 22 -2.66 -16.78 11.61
CA GLY A 22 -3.78 -17.64 11.95
C GLY A 22 -4.25 -18.53 10.80
N SER A 23 -5.34 -19.25 11.04
CA SER A 23 -5.86 -20.27 10.12
C SER A 23 -6.56 -19.69 8.87
N LEU A 24 -6.87 -18.39 8.89
CA LEU A 24 -7.59 -17.71 7.79
C LEU A 24 -6.66 -16.94 6.84
N ASN A 25 -5.34 -17.16 6.94
CA ASN A 25 -4.33 -16.53 6.08
C ASN A 25 -4.43 -14.99 6.07
N GLY A 26 -4.77 -14.40 7.21
CA GLY A 26 -4.87 -12.95 7.36
C GLY A 26 -6.23 -12.35 7.05
N MET A 27 -7.24 -13.17 6.72
CA MET A 27 -8.57 -12.66 6.42
C MET A 27 -9.21 -11.97 7.63
N ASP A 28 -9.02 -12.52 8.82
CA ASP A 28 -9.49 -11.92 10.08
C ASP A 28 -8.79 -10.58 10.34
N SER A 29 -7.49 -10.52 10.08
CA SER A 29 -6.70 -9.29 10.20
C SER A 29 -7.17 -8.24 9.19
N LEU A 30 -7.45 -8.64 7.94
CA LEU A 30 -7.99 -7.76 6.91
C LEU A 30 -9.34 -7.17 7.35
N LEU A 31 -10.25 -8.00 7.81
CA LEU A 31 -11.58 -7.56 8.22
C LEU A 31 -11.52 -6.58 9.38
N SER A 32 -10.66 -6.82 10.38
CA SER A 32 -10.51 -5.90 11.50
C SER A 32 -9.86 -4.59 11.12
N THR A 33 -9.00 -4.58 10.09
CA THR A 33 -8.34 -3.37 9.62
C THR A 33 -9.26 -2.53 8.73
N VAL A 34 -10.05 -3.16 7.87
CA VAL A 34 -10.89 -2.47 6.89
C VAL A 34 -12.20 -1.95 7.48
N GLN A 35 -12.73 -2.60 8.52
CA GLN A 35 -14.00 -2.22 9.14
C GLN A 35 -13.81 -1.15 10.20
N MET A 36 -13.61 0.09 9.75
CA MET A 36 -13.45 1.22 10.64
C MET A 36 -14.76 2.00 10.80
N PRO A 37 -15.01 2.62 11.97
CA PRO A 37 -16.20 3.45 12.15
C PRO A 37 -16.16 4.69 11.28
N PRO A 38 -17.33 5.26 10.92
CA PRO A 38 -17.36 6.51 10.16
C PRO A 38 -16.59 7.63 10.89
N GLY A 39 -15.75 8.33 10.15
CA GLY A 39 -14.95 9.43 10.67
C GLY A 39 -13.51 9.06 11.06
N ILE A 40 -13.18 7.77 11.11
CA ILE A 40 -11.83 7.31 11.46
C ILE A 40 -11.35 6.34 10.35
N PRO A 41 -10.90 6.85 9.20
CA PRO A 41 -10.52 5.98 8.09
C PRO A 41 -9.11 5.42 8.22
N VAL A 42 -8.94 4.19 7.77
CA VAL A 42 -7.63 3.55 7.57
C VAL A 42 -7.57 3.06 6.14
N ALA A 43 -6.58 3.52 5.38
CA ALA A 43 -6.35 3.00 4.02
C ALA A 43 -5.74 1.60 4.14
N THR A 44 -6.46 0.59 3.68
CA THR A 44 -6.04 -0.80 3.84
C THR A 44 -5.52 -1.34 2.52
N VAL A 45 -4.35 -1.97 2.57
CA VAL A 45 -3.68 -2.56 1.40
C VAL A 45 -3.75 -4.09 1.47
N ALA A 46 -3.10 -4.77 0.53
CA ALA A 46 -3.10 -6.23 0.47
C ALA A 46 -2.45 -6.84 1.72
N ILE A 47 -2.78 -8.08 1.99
CA ILE A 47 -2.24 -8.85 3.10
C ILE A 47 -0.77 -9.19 2.83
N GLY A 48 0.10 -8.96 3.81
CA GLY A 48 1.48 -9.43 3.77
C GLY A 48 2.43 -8.55 2.97
N SER A 49 3.43 -9.17 2.36
CA SER A 49 4.57 -8.46 1.74
C SER A 49 4.20 -7.59 0.55
N SER A 50 3.27 -8.02 -0.30
CA SER A 50 2.80 -7.16 -1.41
C SER A 50 2.07 -5.93 -0.90
N GLY A 51 1.32 -6.07 0.20
CA GLY A 51 0.68 -4.95 0.89
C GLY A 51 1.70 -3.98 1.45
N ALA A 52 2.79 -4.50 2.04
CA ALA A 52 3.85 -3.66 2.59
C ALA A 52 4.50 -2.80 1.48
N LYS A 53 4.78 -3.40 0.33
CA LYS A 53 5.32 -2.68 -0.81
C LYS A 53 4.36 -1.59 -1.30
N ASN A 54 3.09 -1.94 -1.46
CA ASN A 54 2.07 -0.99 -1.92
C ASN A 54 1.78 0.09 -0.89
N ALA A 55 1.88 -0.20 0.40
CA ALA A 55 1.76 0.81 1.44
C ALA A 55 2.86 1.86 1.33
N ALA A 56 4.10 1.43 1.10
CA ALA A 56 5.22 2.34 0.92
C ALA A 56 5.03 3.23 -0.31
N ILE A 57 4.58 2.65 -1.42
CA ILE A 57 4.32 3.40 -2.65
C ILE A 57 3.18 4.40 -2.44
N LEU A 58 2.10 3.98 -1.78
CA LEU A 58 0.96 4.85 -1.49
C LEU A 58 1.37 6.03 -0.60
N ALA A 59 2.21 5.77 0.42
CA ALA A 59 2.73 6.83 1.27
C ALA A 59 3.52 7.86 0.46
N VAL A 60 4.37 7.40 -0.46
CA VAL A 60 5.13 8.29 -1.35
C VAL A 60 4.19 9.07 -2.28
N GLN A 61 3.15 8.42 -2.80
CA GLN A 61 2.14 9.09 -3.63
C GLN A 61 1.45 10.23 -2.88
N ILE A 62 1.11 9.99 -1.61
CA ILE A 62 0.50 11.02 -0.76
C ILE A 62 1.46 12.20 -0.58
N LEU A 63 2.72 11.92 -0.24
CA LEU A 63 3.73 12.96 -0.07
C LEU A 63 4.02 13.70 -1.37
N ALA A 64 3.98 13.00 -2.49
CA ALA A 64 4.24 13.56 -3.82
C ALA A 64 3.18 14.57 -4.27
N THR A 65 2.01 14.58 -3.67
CA THR A 65 0.99 15.59 -4.01
C THR A 65 1.47 17.01 -3.74
N ALA A 66 2.47 17.18 -2.87
CA ALA A 66 3.05 18.46 -2.52
C ALA A 66 4.57 18.53 -2.77
N ASP A 67 5.13 17.59 -3.52
CA ASP A 67 6.59 17.50 -3.74
C ASP A 67 6.88 17.07 -5.17
N GLU A 68 7.35 18.01 -5.98
CA GLU A 68 7.64 17.76 -7.40
C GLU A 68 8.78 16.76 -7.61
N GLY A 69 9.76 16.74 -6.73
CA GLY A 69 10.85 15.77 -6.80
C GLY A 69 10.36 14.35 -6.63
N LEU A 70 9.44 14.13 -5.69
CA LEU A 70 8.83 12.81 -5.49
C LEU A 70 7.92 12.43 -6.66
N LYS A 71 7.19 13.39 -7.24
CA LYS A 71 6.37 13.12 -8.44
C LYS A 71 7.24 12.59 -9.58
N GLN A 72 8.40 13.20 -9.79
CA GLN A 72 9.31 12.78 -10.85
C GLN A 72 9.83 11.36 -10.57
N LYS A 73 10.22 11.07 -9.34
CA LYS A 73 10.68 9.73 -8.94
C LYS A 73 9.60 8.67 -9.15
N LEU A 74 8.34 8.98 -8.86
CA LEU A 74 7.23 8.07 -9.10
C LEU A 74 7.00 7.83 -10.59
N SER A 75 7.10 8.87 -11.42
CA SER A 75 7.01 8.73 -12.87
C SER A 75 8.10 7.81 -13.39
N ASP A 76 9.33 8.00 -12.94
CA ASP A 76 10.47 7.16 -13.33
C ASP A 76 10.27 5.72 -12.88
N TYR A 77 9.76 5.51 -11.66
CA TYR A 77 9.45 4.19 -11.14
C TYR A 77 8.43 3.46 -12.02
N LYS A 78 7.36 4.15 -12.43
CA LYS A 78 6.33 3.56 -13.28
C LYS A 78 6.85 3.21 -14.67
N VAL A 79 7.69 4.07 -15.24
CA VAL A 79 8.34 3.79 -16.53
C VAL A 79 9.23 2.55 -16.40
N ASN A 80 10.04 2.46 -15.37
CA ASN A 80 10.93 1.32 -15.13
C ASN A 80 10.13 0.03 -14.95
N MET A 81 9.02 0.06 -14.21
CA MET A 81 8.14 -1.09 -14.05
C MET A 81 7.59 -1.58 -15.39
N LYS A 82 7.15 -0.65 -16.24
CA LYS A 82 6.62 -0.96 -17.58
C LYS A 82 7.69 -1.59 -18.45
N GLU A 83 8.90 -1.07 -18.42
CA GLU A 83 10.04 -1.62 -19.16
C GLU A 83 10.40 -3.03 -18.70
N GLU A 84 10.39 -3.29 -17.40
CA GLU A 84 10.64 -4.62 -16.84
C GLU A 84 9.60 -5.63 -17.33
N VAL A 85 8.34 -5.25 -17.38
CA VAL A 85 7.27 -6.12 -17.89
C VAL A 85 7.50 -6.43 -19.37
N LEU A 86 7.86 -5.44 -20.18
CA LEU A 86 8.12 -5.62 -21.60
C LEU A 86 9.33 -6.54 -21.85
N VAL A 87 10.38 -6.41 -21.05
CA VAL A 87 11.56 -7.28 -21.14
C VAL A 87 11.20 -8.73 -20.79
N LYS A 88 10.43 -8.96 -19.73
CA LYS A 88 9.95 -10.29 -19.35
C LYS A 88 9.09 -10.91 -20.45
N ASP A 89 8.20 -10.12 -21.04
CA ASP A 89 7.34 -10.58 -22.14
C ASP A 89 8.17 -10.99 -23.36
N ALA A 90 9.14 -10.19 -23.72
CA ALA A 90 10.05 -10.50 -24.83
C ALA A 90 10.82 -11.82 -24.60
N LYS A 91 11.28 -12.06 -23.37
CA LYS A 91 11.98 -13.30 -23.01
C LYS A 91 11.08 -14.52 -23.09
N LEU A 92 9.82 -14.38 -22.69
CA LEU A 92 8.86 -15.48 -22.74
C LEU A 92 8.44 -15.84 -24.16
N ASN A 93 8.47 -14.87 -25.07
CA ASN A 93 8.00 -15.00 -26.44
C ASN A 93 9.15 -15.21 -27.47
N SER A 94 10.39 -15.32 -26.99
CA SER A 94 11.55 -15.50 -27.88
C SER A 94 12.02 -16.97 -27.98
#